data_272d5de006664ba38e9b6b02524eae69
#
_entry.id   272d5de006664ba38e9b6b02524eae69
#
_cell.length_a   1.000
_cell.length_b   1.000
_cell.length_c   1.000
_cell.angle_alpha   90.00
_cell.angle_beta   90.00
_cell.angle_gamma   90.00
#
_symmetry.space_group_name_H-M   'P 1'
#
loop_
_entity.id
_entity.type
_entity.pdbx_description
1 polymer ?
#
loop_
_entity_poly.entity_id
_entity_poly.type
_entity_poly.pdbx_seq_one_letter_code
_entity_poly.pdbx_strand_id
1 'polypeptide(L)'
;MENMNAVSTENTEGEFNLATDYFDSAKQEEQLWQARTGLNYDTLCGAIETIIFMSDRPVPLLKIKKMLDEDMPLNVLHEALLKLQAGYEATHHGLRLQEVAEGYQFRTKATYSKYVQDLFKVNALVLTPSVLEVLAIIAYKQPVSKPEIDKIRGVDSAHLIRTLMEKHLVKIVGRSEDLG
;
A
#
# COMPACT_ATOMS: atom_id res chain seq x y z
N MET A 1 -7.83 53.56 -62.43
CA MET A 1 -7.54 54.38 -61.28
C MET A 1 -8.32 53.73 -60.12
N GLU A 2 -7.81 53.13 -59.10
CA GLU A 2 -6.49 53.05 -58.50
C GLU A 2 -6.40 51.70 -57.76
N ASN A 3 -5.33 51.03 -57.91
CA ASN A 3 -4.96 49.84 -57.13
C ASN A 3 -4.73 50.26 -55.70
N MET A 4 -5.31 49.52 -54.77
CA MET A 4 -4.80 49.46 -53.41
C MET A 4 -4.50 48.02 -53.03
N ASN A 5 -3.22 47.74 -52.99
CA ASN A 5 -2.61 46.54 -52.43
C ASN A 5 -3.02 46.38 -50.97
N ALA A 6 -3.65 45.27 -50.62
CA ALA A 6 -3.70 44.78 -49.27
C ALA A 6 -2.52 43.81 -49.07
N VAL A 7 -1.57 44.24 -48.27
CA VAL A 7 -0.46 43.41 -47.76
C VAL A 7 -1.05 42.48 -46.72
N SER A 8 -1.13 41.19 -47.04
CA SER A 8 -1.39 40.13 -46.07
C SER A 8 -0.09 39.90 -45.29
N THR A 9 -0.08 40.34 -44.04
CA THR A 9 0.89 39.91 -43.05
C THR A 9 0.48 38.52 -42.59
N GLU A 10 1.13 37.46 -43.07
CA GLU A 10 1.15 36.15 -42.45
C GLU A 10 1.89 36.25 -41.13
N ASN A 11 1.13 36.33 -40.03
CA ASN A 11 1.62 36.01 -38.71
C ASN A 11 1.55 34.52 -38.52
N THR A 12 2.63 33.83 -38.81
CA THR A 12 2.91 32.49 -38.31
C THR A 12 3.38 32.59 -36.85
N GLU A 13 2.48 32.87 -35.94
CA GLU A 13 2.72 32.58 -34.54
C GLU A 13 2.50 31.08 -34.37
N GLY A 14 3.59 30.33 -34.25
CA GLY A 14 3.55 28.94 -33.80
C GLY A 14 2.96 28.92 -32.40
N GLU A 15 1.69 28.58 -32.27
CA GLU A 15 1.10 28.24 -30.99
C GLU A 15 1.89 27.05 -30.40
N PHE A 16 2.74 27.38 -29.44
CA PHE A 16 3.46 26.38 -28.64
C PHE A 16 2.42 25.61 -27.78
N ASN A 17 2.00 24.45 -28.27
CA ASN A 17 0.97 23.66 -27.61
C ASN A 17 1.62 22.77 -26.54
N LEU A 18 1.85 23.36 -25.36
CA LEU A 18 2.47 22.74 -24.20
C LEU A 18 1.89 21.34 -23.85
N ALA A 19 0.61 21.13 -24.13
CA ALA A 19 -0.02 19.83 -23.87
C ALA A 19 0.47 18.76 -24.87
N THR A 20 0.58 19.09 -26.16
CA THR A 20 1.03 18.14 -27.20
C THR A 20 2.49 17.77 -26.99
N ASP A 21 3.34 18.75 -26.69
CA ASP A 21 4.78 18.54 -26.47
C ASP A 21 5.04 17.70 -25.21
N TYR A 22 4.22 17.87 -24.16
CA TYR A 22 4.30 17.06 -22.94
C TYR A 22 3.91 15.60 -23.21
N PHE A 23 2.83 15.35 -23.97
CA PHE A 23 2.41 14.00 -24.34
C PHE A 23 3.43 13.29 -25.23
N ASP A 24 4.06 14.00 -26.14
CA ASP A 24 5.08 13.44 -27.03
C ASP A 24 6.37 13.10 -26.26
N SER A 25 6.78 13.94 -25.31
CA SER A 25 7.94 13.66 -24.46
C SER A 25 7.71 12.44 -23.54
N ALA A 26 6.54 12.32 -22.94
CA ALA A 26 6.19 11.18 -22.10
C ALA A 26 6.18 9.85 -22.88
N LYS A 27 5.68 9.85 -24.12
CA LYS A 27 5.74 8.68 -25.00
C LYS A 27 7.17 8.31 -25.41
N GLN A 28 8.01 9.31 -25.66
CA GLN A 28 9.42 9.06 -25.97
C GLN A 28 10.17 8.46 -24.79
N GLU A 29 9.94 8.97 -23.57
CA GLU A 29 10.51 8.40 -22.35
C GLU A 29 10.07 6.95 -22.15
N GLU A 30 8.78 6.63 -22.36
CA GLU A 30 8.26 5.28 -22.29
C GLU A 30 8.92 4.35 -23.31
N GLN A 31 9.06 4.78 -24.57
CA GLN A 31 9.71 3.98 -25.62
C GLN A 31 11.19 3.73 -25.31
N LEU A 32 11.92 4.73 -24.83
CA LEU A 32 13.31 4.58 -24.41
C LEU A 32 13.44 3.62 -23.22
N TRP A 33 12.54 3.72 -22.26
CA TRP A 33 12.51 2.82 -21.13
C TRP A 33 12.23 1.36 -21.56
N GLN A 34 11.23 1.14 -22.42
CA GLN A 34 10.90 -0.18 -22.97
C GLN A 34 12.08 -0.79 -23.75
N ALA A 35 12.75 0.02 -24.57
CA ALA A 35 13.91 -0.43 -25.34
C ALA A 35 15.09 -0.84 -24.45
N ARG A 36 15.28 -0.16 -23.31
CA ARG A 36 16.36 -0.42 -22.37
C ARG A 36 16.09 -1.65 -21.51
N THR A 37 14.89 -1.81 -21.01
CA THR A 37 14.53 -2.88 -20.05
C THR A 37 14.05 -4.16 -20.74
N GLY A 38 13.61 -4.09 -22.00
CA GLY A 38 12.93 -5.18 -22.69
C GLY A 38 11.52 -5.48 -22.16
N LEU A 39 11.03 -4.70 -21.19
CA LEU A 39 9.68 -4.83 -20.63
C LEU A 39 8.70 -4.02 -21.50
N ASN A 40 7.66 -4.67 -21.98
CA ASN A 40 6.48 -3.99 -22.49
C ASN A 40 5.48 -3.75 -21.35
N TYR A 41 4.40 -3.04 -21.62
CA TYR A 41 3.42 -2.68 -20.60
C TYR A 41 2.76 -3.88 -19.90
N ASP A 42 2.52 -4.99 -20.62
CA ASP A 42 1.90 -6.18 -20.04
C ASP A 42 2.90 -6.98 -19.20
N THR A 43 4.14 -7.11 -19.63
CA THR A 43 5.20 -7.74 -18.83
C THR A 43 5.58 -6.92 -17.62
N LEU A 44 5.48 -5.59 -17.70
CA LEU A 44 5.63 -4.70 -16.56
C LEU A 44 4.55 -4.97 -15.50
N CYS A 45 3.28 -5.05 -15.91
CA CYS A 45 2.19 -5.39 -15.00
C CYS A 45 2.45 -6.74 -14.31
N GLY A 46 2.87 -7.77 -15.05
CA GLY A 46 3.23 -9.08 -14.49
C GLY A 46 4.40 -9.03 -13.50
N ALA A 47 5.42 -8.23 -13.78
CA ALA A 47 6.55 -8.04 -12.87
C ALA A 47 6.12 -7.34 -11.57
N ILE A 48 5.33 -6.28 -11.66
CA ILE A 48 4.77 -5.57 -10.50
C ILE A 48 3.90 -6.51 -9.66
N GLU A 49 3.00 -7.26 -10.31
CA GLU A 49 2.16 -8.25 -9.66
C GLU A 49 2.98 -9.27 -8.88
N THR A 50 4.03 -9.82 -9.50
CA THR A 50 4.92 -10.79 -8.87
C THR A 50 5.62 -10.21 -7.64
N ILE A 51 6.17 -8.99 -7.74
CA ILE A 51 6.86 -8.33 -6.62
C ILE A 51 5.92 -8.14 -5.43
N ILE A 52 4.70 -7.65 -5.69
CA ILE A 52 3.73 -7.38 -4.63
C ILE A 52 3.18 -8.69 -4.04
N PHE A 53 2.92 -9.71 -4.89
CA PHE A 53 2.39 -11.00 -4.45
C PHE A 53 3.37 -11.74 -3.54
N MET A 54 4.67 -11.69 -3.84
CA MET A 54 5.72 -12.35 -3.06
C MET A 54 6.08 -11.62 -1.76
N SER A 55 5.49 -10.47 -1.50
CA SER A 55 5.81 -9.67 -0.32
C SER A 55 4.80 -9.86 0.81
N ASP A 56 5.30 -10.11 2.02
CA ASP A 56 4.50 -10.21 3.25
C ASP A 56 3.94 -8.87 3.73
N ARG A 57 4.54 -7.77 3.26
CA ARG A 57 4.24 -6.40 3.72
C ARG A 57 3.91 -5.52 2.53
N PRO A 58 3.14 -4.44 2.73
CA PRO A 58 2.91 -3.45 1.69
C PRO A 58 4.22 -2.97 1.09
N VAL A 59 4.31 -2.96 -0.24
CA VAL A 59 5.53 -2.56 -0.97
C VAL A 59 5.41 -1.11 -1.41
N PRO A 60 6.26 -0.20 -0.90
CA PRO A 60 6.24 1.19 -1.30
C PRO A 60 6.54 1.37 -2.80
N LEU A 61 5.91 2.37 -3.43
CA LEU A 61 6.06 2.67 -4.86
C LEU A 61 7.53 2.80 -5.29
N LEU A 62 8.32 3.53 -4.52
CA LEU A 62 9.74 3.73 -4.81
C LEU A 62 10.55 2.44 -4.72
N LYS A 63 10.15 1.50 -3.85
CA LYS A 63 10.78 0.19 -3.77
C LYS A 63 10.48 -0.66 -5.00
N ILE A 64 9.23 -0.63 -5.49
CA ILE A 64 8.84 -1.30 -6.74
C ILE A 64 9.67 -0.75 -7.90
N LYS A 65 9.73 0.58 -8.04
CA LYS A 65 10.55 1.25 -9.03
C LYS A 65 12.00 0.76 -9.01
N LYS A 66 12.64 0.79 -7.85
CA LYS A 66 14.05 0.38 -7.67
C LYS A 66 14.29 -1.09 -8.04
N MET A 67 13.31 -1.96 -7.81
CA MET A 67 13.44 -3.40 -8.14
C MET A 67 13.27 -3.68 -9.63
N LEU A 68 12.53 -2.83 -10.34
CA LEU A 68 12.29 -2.97 -11.78
C LEU A 68 13.35 -2.22 -12.59
N ASP A 69 13.45 -0.92 -12.36
CA ASP A 69 14.44 -0.03 -13.00
C ASP A 69 14.45 1.32 -12.26
N GLU A 70 15.63 1.76 -11.80
CA GLU A 70 15.78 3.03 -11.06
C GLU A 70 15.43 4.26 -11.91
N ASP A 71 15.57 4.16 -13.25
CA ASP A 71 15.27 5.27 -14.17
C ASP A 71 13.86 5.20 -14.77
N MET A 72 13.03 4.23 -14.34
CA MET A 72 11.64 4.12 -14.80
C MET A 72 10.87 5.40 -14.53
N PRO A 73 10.13 5.96 -15.50
CA PRO A 73 9.23 7.08 -15.26
C PRO A 73 8.12 6.70 -14.25
N LEU A 74 7.86 7.55 -13.26
CA LEU A 74 6.86 7.27 -12.23
C LEU A 74 5.43 7.19 -12.78
N ASN A 75 5.13 7.95 -13.84
CA ASN A 75 3.84 7.90 -14.51
C ASN A 75 3.56 6.50 -15.11
N VAL A 76 4.55 5.88 -15.76
CA VAL A 76 4.44 4.52 -16.32
C VAL A 76 4.14 3.50 -15.23
N LEU A 77 4.86 3.58 -14.11
CA LEU A 77 4.65 2.70 -12.96
C LEU A 77 3.26 2.91 -12.34
N HIS A 78 2.83 4.17 -12.22
CA HIS A 78 1.53 4.51 -11.64
C HIS A 78 0.37 4.01 -12.53
N GLU A 79 0.46 4.19 -13.83
CA GLU A 79 -0.53 3.69 -14.80
C GLU A 79 -0.62 2.16 -14.78
N ALA A 80 0.53 1.46 -14.70
CA ALA A 80 0.55 0.01 -14.58
C ALA A 80 -0.13 -0.47 -13.29
N LEU A 81 0.09 0.20 -12.17
CA LEU A 81 -0.58 -0.09 -10.90
C LEU A 81 -2.08 0.15 -10.97
N LEU A 82 -2.52 1.26 -11.57
CA LEU A 82 -3.95 1.54 -11.79
C LEU A 82 -4.62 0.47 -12.67
N LYS A 83 -3.93 0.03 -13.73
CA LYS A 83 -4.44 -1.06 -14.59
C LYS A 83 -4.58 -2.36 -13.80
N LEU A 84 -3.58 -2.71 -12.99
CA LEU A 84 -3.66 -3.89 -12.12
C LEU A 84 -4.80 -3.79 -11.12
N GLN A 85 -4.94 -2.66 -10.44
CA GLN A 85 -6.04 -2.43 -9.50
C GLN A 85 -7.39 -2.62 -10.19
N ALA A 86 -7.60 -1.98 -11.35
CA ALA A 86 -8.84 -2.10 -12.11
C ALA A 86 -9.11 -3.55 -12.55
N GLY A 87 -8.09 -4.28 -13.00
CA GLY A 87 -8.20 -5.68 -13.39
C GLY A 87 -8.65 -6.58 -12.24
N TYR A 88 -8.06 -6.38 -11.06
CA TYR A 88 -8.40 -7.16 -9.87
C TYR A 88 -9.73 -6.78 -9.22
N GLU A 89 -10.36 -5.66 -9.58
CA GLU A 89 -11.73 -5.34 -9.14
C GLU A 89 -12.80 -6.23 -9.82
N ALA A 90 -12.49 -6.89 -10.93
CA ALA A 90 -13.42 -7.79 -11.60
C ALA A 90 -13.98 -8.87 -10.65
N THR A 91 -15.24 -9.26 -10.85
CA THR A 91 -15.98 -10.14 -9.92
C THR A 91 -15.41 -11.54 -9.79
N HIS A 92 -14.71 -12.02 -10.82
CA HIS A 92 -14.09 -13.35 -10.81
C HIS A 92 -12.78 -13.43 -10.02
N HIS A 93 -12.20 -12.28 -9.60
CA HIS A 93 -11.03 -12.27 -8.76
C HIS A 93 -11.39 -12.27 -7.27
N GLY A 94 -10.80 -13.19 -6.51
CA GLY A 94 -10.92 -13.26 -5.05
C GLY A 94 -10.02 -12.29 -4.30
N LEU A 95 -9.02 -11.73 -5.01
CA LEU A 95 -8.07 -10.75 -4.50
C LEU A 95 -8.37 -9.37 -5.05
N ARG A 96 -7.83 -8.36 -4.40
CA ARG A 96 -7.72 -6.99 -4.89
C ARG A 96 -6.36 -6.41 -4.54
N LEU A 97 -5.84 -5.54 -5.38
CA LEU A 97 -4.65 -4.77 -5.11
C LEU A 97 -5.05 -3.48 -4.39
N GLN A 98 -4.52 -3.26 -3.20
CA GLN A 98 -4.89 -2.12 -2.36
C GLN A 98 -3.65 -1.36 -1.91
N GLU A 99 -3.74 -0.04 -1.92
CA GLU A 99 -2.77 0.83 -1.29
C GLU A 99 -3.05 0.90 0.22
N VAL A 100 -2.06 0.54 1.03
CA VAL A 100 -2.14 0.54 2.50
C VAL A 100 -0.76 0.83 3.09
N ALA A 101 -0.71 1.59 4.17
CA ALA A 101 0.53 1.93 4.87
C ALA A 101 1.64 2.41 3.90
N GLU A 102 1.31 3.33 3.02
CA GLU A 102 2.19 3.94 2.01
C GLU A 102 2.79 2.94 0.99
N GLY A 103 2.14 1.81 0.79
CA GLY A 103 2.56 0.79 -0.18
C GLY A 103 1.41 -0.02 -0.74
N TYR A 104 1.71 -0.89 -1.68
CA TYR A 104 0.74 -1.75 -2.37
C TYR A 104 0.80 -3.18 -1.84
N GLN A 105 -0.37 -3.78 -1.65
CA GLN A 105 -0.49 -5.17 -1.18
C GLN A 105 -1.73 -5.84 -1.76
N PHE A 106 -1.61 -7.12 -2.12
CA PHE A 106 -2.78 -7.94 -2.40
C PHE A 106 -3.51 -8.33 -1.12
N ARG A 107 -4.82 -8.20 -1.15
CA ARG A 107 -5.71 -8.62 -0.06
C ARG A 107 -6.90 -9.38 -0.60
N THR A 108 -7.40 -10.32 0.18
CA THR A 108 -8.64 -11.02 -0.13
C THR A 108 -9.83 -10.07 -0.07
N LYS A 109 -10.77 -10.19 -1.01
CA LYS A 109 -12.04 -9.46 -0.94
C LYS A 109 -12.87 -9.98 0.22
N ALA A 110 -13.54 -9.08 0.95
CA ALA A 110 -14.37 -9.42 2.11
C ALA A 110 -15.47 -10.44 1.79
N THR A 111 -15.96 -10.46 0.56
CA THR A 111 -16.95 -11.42 0.05
C THR A 111 -16.51 -12.87 0.24
N TYR A 112 -15.19 -13.14 0.23
CA TYR A 112 -14.63 -14.48 0.36
C TYR A 112 -14.10 -14.80 1.76
N SER A 113 -14.36 -13.93 2.76
CA SER A 113 -13.86 -14.07 4.13
C SER A 113 -14.21 -15.43 4.77
N LYS A 114 -15.40 -15.96 4.49
CA LYS A 114 -15.82 -17.28 4.99
C LYS A 114 -14.85 -18.39 4.56
N TYR A 115 -14.48 -18.42 3.27
CA TYR A 115 -13.57 -19.47 2.77
C TYR A 115 -12.16 -19.35 3.37
N VAL A 116 -11.71 -18.12 3.61
CA VAL A 116 -10.42 -17.87 4.28
C VAL A 116 -10.47 -18.34 5.73
N GLN A 117 -11.55 -18.05 6.47
CA GLN A 117 -11.75 -18.52 7.83
C GLN A 117 -11.80 -20.03 7.92
N ASP A 118 -12.54 -20.68 7.02
CA ASP A 118 -12.67 -22.14 6.96
C ASP A 118 -11.31 -22.80 6.66
N LEU A 119 -10.51 -22.21 5.73
CA LEU A 119 -9.18 -22.72 5.37
C LEU A 119 -8.21 -22.70 6.56
N PHE A 120 -8.16 -21.60 7.28
CA PHE A 120 -7.23 -21.44 8.39
C PHE A 120 -7.79 -21.98 9.71
N LYS A 121 -9.05 -22.44 9.73
CA LYS A 121 -9.76 -22.83 10.95
C LYS A 121 -9.62 -21.75 12.04
N VAL A 122 -9.67 -20.51 11.63
CA VAL A 122 -9.54 -19.36 12.53
C VAL A 122 -10.80 -19.30 13.38
N ASN A 123 -10.72 -19.86 14.58
CA ASN A 123 -11.71 -19.57 15.60
C ASN A 123 -11.63 -18.05 15.88
N ALA A 124 -12.78 -17.41 15.88
CA ALA A 124 -12.82 -15.99 16.26
C ALA A 124 -12.04 -15.80 17.56
N LEU A 125 -11.23 -14.74 17.62
CA LEU A 125 -10.45 -14.40 18.81
C LEU A 125 -11.43 -14.07 19.94
N VAL A 126 -11.80 -15.08 20.71
CA VAL A 126 -12.65 -14.89 21.89
C VAL A 126 -11.73 -14.53 23.05
N LEU A 127 -11.84 -13.27 23.50
CA LEU A 127 -11.19 -12.82 24.73
C LEU A 127 -12.17 -13.04 25.88
N THR A 128 -11.70 -13.70 26.94
CA THR A 128 -12.48 -13.83 28.16
C THR A 128 -12.68 -12.45 28.82
N PRO A 129 -13.73 -12.24 29.64
CA PRO A 129 -13.93 -10.96 30.31
C PRO A 129 -12.70 -10.48 31.08
N SER A 130 -11.98 -11.36 31.76
CA SER A 130 -10.76 -11.00 32.48
C SER A 130 -9.61 -10.56 31.58
N VAL A 131 -9.48 -11.16 30.38
CA VAL A 131 -8.47 -10.73 29.38
C VAL A 131 -8.84 -9.38 28.78
N LEU A 132 -10.14 -9.13 28.53
CA LEU A 132 -10.64 -7.85 28.05
C LEU A 132 -10.42 -6.71 29.09
N GLU A 133 -10.61 -7.01 30.38
CA GLU A 133 -10.35 -6.08 31.46
C GLU A 133 -8.87 -5.62 31.46
N VAL A 134 -7.94 -6.59 31.41
CA VAL A 134 -6.49 -6.27 31.33
C VAL A 134 -6.16 -5.49 30.06
N LEU A 135 -6.71 -5.88 28.91
CA LEU A 135 -6.49 -5.18 27.65
C LEU A 135 -7.00 -3.74 27.73
N ALA A 136 -8.17 -3.50 28.34
CA ALA A 136 -8.70 -2.16 28.54
C ALA A 136 -7.81 -1.31 29.44
N ILE A 137 -7.31 -1.86 30.56
CA ILE A 137 -6.38 -1.15 31.45
C ILE A 137 -5.13 -0.73 30.67
N ILE A 138 -4.54 -1.65 29.89
CA ILE A 138 -3.36 -1.35 29.08
C ILE A 138 -3.69 -0.28 28.04
N ALA A 139 -4.80 -0.39 27.32
CA ALA A 139 -5.17 0.58 26.27
C ALA A 139 -5.31 2.01 26.77
N TYR A 140 -5.86 2.19 27.98
CA TYR A 140 -6.07 3.52 28.55
C TYR A 140 -4.85 4.10 29.30
N LYS A 141 -3.95 3.22 29.81
CA LYS A 141 -2.85 3.66 30.69
C LYS A 141 -1.46 3.46 30.07
N GLN A 142 -1.38 3.01 28.83
CA GLN A 142 -0.09 2.74 28.17
C GLN A 142 0.85 3.95 28.14
N PRO A 143 2.16 3.78 28.42
CA PRO A 143 2.78 2.56 28.90
C PRO A 143 2.42 2.26 30.36
N VAL A 144 2.22 1.00 30.73
CA VAL A 144 1.82 0.58 32.07
C VAL A 144 2.61 -0.67 32.49
N SER A 145 3.00 -0.75 33.76
CA SER A 145 3.70 -1.90 34.32
C SER A 145 2.76 -2.97 34.87
N LYS A 146 3.25 -4.22 34.95
CA LYS A 146 2.47 -5.31 35.56
C LYS A 146 1.98 -4.98 36.98
N PRO A 147 2.81 -4.47 37.93
CA PRO A 147 2.34 -4.13 39.28
C PRO A 147 1.21 -3.11 39.30
N GLU A 148 1.20 -2.16 38.37
CA GLU A 148 0.11 -1.19 38.26
C GLU A 148 -1.20 -1.84 37.78
N ILE A 149 -1.11 -2.79 36.84
CA ILE A 149 -2.27 -3.57 36.38
C ILE A 149 -2.82 -4.38 37.54
N ASP A 150 -1.95 -5.10 38.26
CA ASP A 150 -2.33 -5.91 39.42
C ASP A 150 -2.96 -5.05 40.53
N LYS A 151 -2.44 -3.85 40.79
CA LYS A 151 -3.00 -2.88 41.75
C LYS A 151 -4.43 -2.47 41.38
N ILE A 152 -4.71 -2.24 40.10
CA ILE A 152 -6.04 -1.85 39.63
C ILE A 152 -7.02 -3.03 39.74
N ARG A 153 -6.56 -4.23 39.39
CA ARG A 153 -7.39 -5.44 39.38
C ARG A 153 -7.57 -6.08 40.76
N GLY A 154 -6.63 -5.84 41.66
CA GLY A 154 -6.58 -6.49 42.97
C GLY A 154 -6.09 -7.96 42.94
N VAL A 155 -5.69 -8.48 41.78
CA VAL A 155 -5.26 -9.87 41.56
C VAL A 155 -4.12 -9.93 40.55
N ASP A 156 -3.31 -11.01 40.60
CA ASP A 156 -2.22 -11.22 39.65
C ASP A 156 -2.71 -11.33 38.20
N SER A 157 -2.05 -10.61 37.32
CA SER A 157 -2.43 -10.51 35.90
C SER A 157 -1.39 -11.12 34.96
N ALA A 158 -0.31 -11.73 35.47
CA ALA A 158 0.82 -12.23 34.68
C ALA A 158 0.39 -13.16 33.54
N HIS A 159 -0.51 -14.10 33.83
CA HIS A 159 -1.02 -15.05 32.84
C HIS A 159 -1.81 -14.34 31.73
N LEU A 160 -2.66 -13.37 32.09
CA LEU A 160 -3.50 -12.64 31.13
C LEU A 160 -2.66 -11.74 30.24
N ILE A 161 -1.62 -11.08 30.79
CA ILE A 161 -0.66 -10.28 30.02
C ILE A 161 0.07 -11.17 29.03
N ARG A 162 0.54 -12.38 29.45
CA ARG A 162 1.19 -13.34 28.56
C ARG A 162 0.26 -13.75 27.41
N THR A 163 -0.99 -14.06 27.71
CA THR A 163 -2.01 -14.40 26.70
C THR A 163 -2.20 -13.26 25.68
N LEU A 164 -2.23 -12.01 26.13
CA LEU A 164 -2.33 -10.84 25.24
C LEU A 164 -1.08 -10.67 24.37
N MET A 165 0.11 -10.96 24.91
CA MET A 165 1.36 -10.94 24.15
C MET A 165 1.42 -12.05 23.10
N GLU A 166 1.03 -13.29 23.44
CA GLU A 166 0.94 -14.41 22.51
C GLU A 166 -0.04 -14.15 21.36
N LYS A 167 -1.09 -13.39 21.64
CA LYS A 167 -2.07 -12.95 20.63
C LYS A 167 -1.67 -11.66 19.89
N HIS A 168 -0.48 -11.13 20.13
CA HIS A 168 0.05 -9.90 19.54
C HIS A 168 -0.81 -8.64 19.75
N LEU A 169 -1.63 -8.64 20.80
CA LEU A 169 -2.48 -7.48 21.16
C LEU A 169 -1.73 -6.44 21.98
N VAL A 170 -0.68 -6.85 22.68
CA VAL A 170 0.22 -5.98 23.47
C VAL A 170 1.67 -6.39 23.24
N LYS A 171 2.58 -5.44 23.46
CA LYS A 171 4.04 -5.67 23.37
C LYS A 171 4.76 -5.01 24.54
N ILE A 172 5.91 -5.53 24.89
CA ILE A 172 6.82 -4.88 25.84
C ILE A 172 7.53 -3.73 25.12
N VAL A 173 7.47 -2.52 25.70
CA VAL A 173 8.12 -1.32 25.15
C VAL A 173 9.41 -0.94 25.87
N GLY A 174 9.67 -1.52 27.06
CA GLY A 174 10.85 -1.26 27.85
C GLY A 174 10.76 -1.88 29.24
N ARG A 175 11.78 -1.62 30.09
CA ARG A 175 11.78 -1.93 31.52
C ARG A 175 11.57 -0.63 32.29
N SER A 176 10.80 -0.71 33.39
CA SER A 176 10.69 0.43 34.32
C SER A 176 11.96 0.51 35.16
N GLU A 177 12.55 1.70 35.25
CA GLU A 177 13.72 1.93 36.10
C GLU A 177 13.38 1.84 37.59
N ASP A 178 12.10 2.07 37.97
CA ASP A 178 11.63 2.04 39.34
C ASP A 178 11.38 0.65 39.92
N LEU A 179 11.49 -0.41 39.11
CA LEU A 179 11.12 -1.78 39.50
C LEU A 179 12.29 -2.78 39.46
N GLY A 180 13.52 -2.28 39.23
CA GLY A 180 14.75 -3.06 39.40
C GLY A 180 14.94 -4.18 38.37
#